data_fe8159e4d89be7a4f3461a2c0e42baf0
#
_entry.id   fe8159e4d89be7a4f3461a2c0e42baf0
#
_cell.length_a   1.000
_cell.length_b   1.000
_cell.length_c   1.000
_cell.angle_alpha   90.00
_cell.angle_beta   90.00
_cell.angle_gamma   90.00
#
_symmetry.space_group_name_H-M   'P 1'
#
loop_
_entity.id
_entity.type
_entity.pdbx_description
1 polymer ?
#
loop_
_entity_poly.entity_id
_entity_poly.type
_entity_poly.pdbx_seq_one_letter_code
_entity_poly.pdbx_strand_id
1 'polypeptide(L)'
;MKSIQINRLIIYPSQLFVNVAKNANTNPNLDTDLKAIFDAIESSANGYPSEEDIKGLFADFDTTSTRLGNTVENKNRRLAAVLKGVEELNFGNFEDNQIDLFGDAYEFLISNYAANAGKPGGEFFTPQHVSKLIAQLAMHKQTSVNELWQKI
;
A
#
# COMPACT_ATOMS: atom_id res chain seq x y z
N MET A 1 -28.67 21.56 -0.33
CA MET A 1 -28.07 20.79 -1.43
C MET A 1 -26.75 20.20 -0.92
N LYS A 2 -26.65 18.88 -0.74
CA LYS A 2 -25.34 18.25 -0.44
C LYS A 2 -24.50 18.35 -1.71
N SER A 3 -23.36 19.04 -1.63
CA SER A 3 -22.38 19.05 -2.71
C SER A 3 -21.88 17.61 -2.91
N ILE A 4 -22.04 17.09 -4.11
CA ILE A 4 -21.42 15.81 -4.50
C ILE A 4 -19.93 16.10 -4.60
N GLN A 5 -19.14 15.55 -3.67
CA GLN A 5 -17.67 15.56 -3.79
C GLN A 5 -17.28 14.57 -4.88
N ILE A 6 -16.63 15.06 -5.92
CA ILE A 6 -16.10 14.22 -7.00
C ILE A 6 -14.62 13.98 -6.69
N ASN A 7 -14.29 12.78 -6.26
CA ASN A 7 -12.90 12.34 -6.17
C ASN A 7 -12.40 12.03 -7.59
N ARG A 8 -11.23 12.56 -7.95
CA ARG A 8 -10.62 12.28 -9.24
C ARG A 8 -9.25 11.68 -9.05
N LEU A 9 -9.08 10.49 -9.60
CA LEU A 9 -7.81 9.83 -9.81
C LEU A 9 -7.81 9.29 -11.24
N ILE A 10 -6.84 9.66 -12.05
CA ILE A 10 -6.75 9.22 -13.44
C ILE A 10 -5.48 8.40 -13.58
N ILE A 11 -5.66 7.14 -14.00
CA ILE A 11 -4.58 6.24 -14.39
C ILE A 11 -4.84 5.83 -15.83
N TYR A 12 -3.92 6.15 -16.74
CA TYR A 12 -4.04 5.75 -18.15
C TYR A 12 -3.73 4.25 -18.31
N PRO A 13 -4.27 3.59 -19.34
CA PRO A 13 -4.01 2.16 -19.58
C PRO A 13 -2.52 1.80 -19.62
N SER A 14 -1.68 2.67 -20.20
CA SER A 14 -0.22 2.50 -20.23
C SER A 14 0.46 2.58 -18.86
N GLN A 15 -0.19 3.18 -17.88
CA GLN A 15 0.29 3.38 -16.51
C GLN A 15 -0.20 2.29 -15.56
N LEU A 16 -1.11 1.41 -16.02
CA LEU A 16 -1.56 0.28 -15.21
C LEU A 16 -0.40 -0.66 -14.91
N PHE A 17 -0.34 -1.12 -13.67
CA PHE A 17 0.72 -1.99 -13.16
C PHE A 17 1.02 -3.17 -14.10
N VAL A 18 -0.03 -3.88 -14.56
CA VAL A 18 0.11 -5.03 -15.47
C VAL A 18 0.85 -4.66 -16.76
N ASN A 19 0.57 -3.49 -17.34
CA ASN A 19 1.20 -3.04 -18.57
C ASN A 19 2.64 -2.58 -18.36
N VAL A 20 2.92 -1.95 -17.23
CA VAL A 20 4.28 -1.53 -16.85
C VAL A 20 5.14 -2.74 -16.51
N ALA A 21 4.66 -3.68 -15.71
CA ALA A 21 5.37 -4.89 -15.30
C ALA A 21 5.72 -5.77 -16.49
N LYS A 22 4.78 -5.93 -17.44
CA LYS A 22 5.00 -6.72 -18.66
C LYS A 22 6.21 -6.24 -19.49
N ASN A 23 6.46 -4.94 -19.52
CA ASN A 23 7.52 -4.33 -20.31
C ASN A 23 8.77 -3.98 -19.48
N ALA A 24 8.75 -4.22 -18.17
CA ALA A 24 9.79 -3.75 -17.25
C ALA A 24 11.20 -4.25 -17.59
N ASN A 25 11.34 -5.51 -18.00
CA ASN A 25 12.65 -6.09 -18.33
C ASN A 25 13.26 -5.56 -19.64
N THR A 26 12.46 -4.98 -20.52
CA THR A 26 12.89 -4.51 -21.85
C THR A 26 12.91 -2.98 -21.95
N ASN A 27 12.40 -2.28 -20.97
CA ASN A 27 12.35 -0.82 -20.97
C ASN A 27 13.70 -0.23 -20.47
N PRO A 28 14.46 0.45 -21.35
CA PRO A 28 15.74 1.06 -20.98
C PRO A 28 15.58 2.29 -20.09
N ASN A 29 14.39 2.88 -20.00
CA ASN A 29 14.08 4.10 -19.25
C ASN A 29 13.10 3.83 -18.09
N LEU A 30 13.08 2.61 -17.56
CA LEU A 30 12.10 2.20 -16.54
C LEU A 30 12.12 3.09 -15.30
N ASP A 31 13.28 3.54 -14.86
CA ASP A 31 13.47 4.41 -13.70
C ASP A 31 12.77 5.78 -13.88
N THR A 32 12.97 6.41 -15.02
CA THR A 32 12.36 7.71 -15.33
C THR A 32 10.89 7.59 -15.72
N ASP A 33 10.50 6.53 -16.41
CA ASP A 33 9.11 6.29 -16.78
C ASP A 33 8.23 6.03 -15.55
N LEU A 34 8.71 5.23 -14.58
CA LEU A 34 8.02 5.04 -13.32
C LEU A 34 7.85 6.35 -12.55
N LYS A 35 8.90 7.17 -12.49
CA LYS A 35 8.80 8.49 -11.88
C LYS A 35 7.71 9.33 -12.56
N ALA A 36 7.72 9.38 -13.88
CA ALA A 36 6.71 10.14 -14.63
C ALA A 36 5.29 9.62 -14.41
N ILE A 37 5.11 8.30 -14.25
CA ILE A 37 3.82 7.69 -13.92
C ILE A 37 3.37 8.13 -12.53
N PHE A 38 4.24 8.08 -11.53
CA PHE A 38 3.90 8.51 -10.17
C PHE A 38 3.54 9.98 -10.11
N ASP A 39 4.33 10.85 -10.74
CA ASP A 39 4.07 12.28 -10.84
C ASP A 39 2.73 12.56 -11.55
N ALA A 40 2.38 11.79 -12.59
CA ALA A 40 1.13 11.92 -13.31
C ALA A 40 -0.08 11.50 -12.46
N ILE A 41 0.06 10.41 -11.69
CA ILE A 41 -1.00 9.93 -10.78
C ILE A 41 -1.26 10.98 -9.70
N GLU A 42 -0.23 11.47 -9.02
CA GLU A 42 -0.38 12.50 -7.99
C GLU A 42 -0.98 13.80 -8.56
N SER A 43 -0.48 14.25 -9.71
CA SER A 43 -0.97 15.46 -10.37
C SER A 43 -2.43 15.36 -10.83
N SER A 44 -2.92 14.14 -11.10
CA SER A 44 -4.31 13.94 -11.54
C SER A 44 -5.34 14.29 -10.46
N ALA A 45 -4.95 14.30 -9.19
CA ALA A 45 -5.79 14.64 -8.06
C ALA A 45 -5.78 16.15 -7.73
N ASN A 46 -4.91 16.95 -8.32
CA ASN A 46 -4.78 18.37 -8.01
C ASN A 46 -6.10 19.13 -8.22
N GLY A 47 -6.49 19.92 -7.21
CA GLY A 47 -7.74 20.68 -7.22
C GLY A 47 -9.00 19.87 -6.92
N TYR A 48 -8.87 18.60 -6.55
CA TYR A 48 -9.97 17.72 -6.15
C TYR A 48 -9.88 17.35 -4.65
N PRO A 49 -10.98 16.91 -4.03
CA PRO A 49 -10.97 16.51 -2.61
C PRO A 49 -9.97 15.42 -2.27
N SER A 50 -9.57 14.60 -3.24
CA SER A 50 -8.57 13.53 -3.09
C SER A 50 -7.12 14.01 -3.14
N GLU A 51 -6.87 15.32 -3.35
CA GLU A 51 -5.49 15.82 -3.48
C GLU A 51 -4.66 15.55 -2.22
N GLU A 52 -5.22 15.81 -1.03
CA GLU A 52 -4.50 15.62 0.24
C GLU A 52 -4.15 14.14 0.50
N ASP A 53 -5.01 13.23 0.05
CA ASP A 53 -4.80 11.79 0.22
C ASP A 53 -3.76 11.21 -0.76
N ILE A 54 -3.62 11.82 -1.93
CA ILE A 54 -2.78 11.31 -3.02
C ILE A 54 -1.42 12.01 -3.08
N LYS A 55 -1.34 13.26 -2.64
CA LYS A 55 -0.11 14.05 -2.66
C LYS A 55 0.98 13.42 -1.79
N GLY A 56 2.12 13.14 -2.42
CA GLY A 56 3.25 12.53 -1.73
C GLY A 56 3.12 11.02 -1.52
N LEU A 57 2.14 10.37 -2.14
CA LEU A 57 1.93 8.92 -2.04
C LEU A 57 3.19 8.13 -2.41
N PHE A 58 3.95 8.63 -3.38
CA PHE A 58 5.17 8.00 -3.87
C PHE A 58 6.46 8.68 -3.39
N ALA A 59 6.37 9.59 -2.41
CA ALA A 59 7.53 10.38 -1.96
C ALA A 59 8.71 9.53 -1.47
N ASP A 60 8.42 8.40 -0.83
CA ASP A 60 9.45 7.48 -0.31
C ASP A 60 9.98 6.51 -1.38
N PHE A 61 9.39 6.50 -2.57
CA PHE A 61 9.77 5.59 -3.65
C PHE A 61 10.55 6.31 -4.76
N ASP A 62 11.83 6.63 -4.48
CA ASP A 62 12.73 7.27 -5.45
C ASP A 62 13.30 6.24 -6.44
N THR A 63 12.66 6.15 -7.62
CA THR A 63 13.05 5.24 -8.71
C THR A 63 14.40 5.59 -9.33
N THR A 64 14.88 6.81 -9.14
CA THR A 64 16.14 7.32 -9.69
C THR A 64 17.30 7.25 -8.71
N SER A 65 17.05 6.81 -7.48
CA SER A 65 18.02 6.76 -6.38
C SER A 65 19.28 5.95 -6.72
N THR A 66 20.42 6.45 -6.29
CA THR A 66 21.70 5.72 -6.37
C THR A 66 21.73 4.46 -5.51
N ARG A 67 20.82 4.35 -4.52
CA ARG A 67 20.63 3.10 -3.73
C ARG A 67 20.18 1.93 -4.57
N LEU A 68 19.48 2.19 -5.68
CA LEU A 68 19.07 1.18 -6.67
C LEU A 68 20.24 0.75 -7.57
N GLY A 69 21.31 1.53 -7.65
CA GLY A 69 22.49 1.25 -8.46
C GLY A 69 23.12 2.51 -9.03
N ASN A 70 24.38 2.41 -9.40
CA ASN A 70 25.14 3.57 -9.93
C ASN A 70 24.91 3.80 -11.44
N THR A 71 24.31 2.86 -12.13
CA THR A 71 23.98 2.97 -13.55
C THR A 71 22.47 2.80 -13.79
N VAL A 72 21.95 3.40 -14.85
CA VAL A 72 20.54 3.27 -15.25
C VAL A 72 20.16 1.80 -15.42
N GLU A 73 21.04 1.01 -16.05
CA GLU A 73 20.81 -0.42 -16.25
C GLU A 73 20.63 -1.18 -14.92
N ASN A 74 21.47 -0.90 -13.93
CA ASN A 74 21.36 -1.51 -12.61
C ASN A 74 20.09 -1.09 -11.86
N LYS A 75 19.70 0.19 -11.97
CA LYS A 75 18.44 0.67 -11.41
C LYS A 75 17.26 -0.05 -12.05
N ASN A 76 17.18 -0.06 -13.36
CA ASN A 76 16.10 -0.67 -14.13
C ASN A 76 15.99 -2.18 -13.83
N ARG A 77 17.11 -2.89 -13.72
CA ARG A 77 17.10 -4.31 -13.36
C ARG A 77 16.51 -4.55 -11.98
N ARG A 78 16.82 -3.72 -10.98
CA ARG A 78 16.26 -3.86 -9.62
C ARG A 78 14.79 -3.46 -9.59
N LEU A 79 14.41 -2.39 -10.27
CA LEU A 79 13.01 -1.97 -10.38
C LEU A 79 12.17 -3.05 -11.07
N ALA A 80 12.65 -3.62 -12.16
CA ALA A 80 11.99 -4.73 -12.84
C ALA A 80 11.82 -5.97 -11.94
N ALA A 81 12.84 -6.28 -11.13
CA ALA A 81 12.74 -7.38 -10.17
C ALA A 81 11.69 -7.13 -9.08
N VAL A 82 11.58 -5.88 -8.58
CA VAL A 82 10.54 -5.50 -7.62
C VAL A 82 9.16 -5.61 -8.26
N LEU A 83 8.97 -5.05 -9.46
CA LEU A 83 7.68 -5.14 -10.18
C LEU A 83 7.27 -6.59 -10.40
N LYS A 84 8.22 -7.45 -10.79
CA LYS A 84 7.96 -8.88 -10.96
C LYS A 84 7.58 -9.56 -9.65
N GLY A 85 8.27 -9.25 -8.55
CA GLY A 85 7.91 -9.78 -7.24
C GLY A 85 6.50 -9.38 -6.81
N VAL A 86 6.08 -8.14 -7.10
CA VAL A 86 4.71 -7.67 -6.83
C VAL A 86 3.70 -8.37 -7.76
N GLU A 87 4.04 -8.60 -9.03
CA GLU A 87 3.17 -9.32 -9.99
C GLU A 87 2.88 -10.77 -9.54
N GLU A 88 3.81 -11.40 -8.84
CA GLU A 88 3.66 -12.76 -8.31
C GLU A 88 2.76 -12.84 -7.06
N LEU A 89 2.44 -11.69 -6.44
CA LEU A 89 1.55 -11.64 -5.28
C LEU A 89 0.10 -11.91 -5.70
N ASN A 90 -0.52 -12.88 -5.05
CA ASN A 90 -1.96 -13.15 -5.24
C ASN A 90 -2.78 -12.40 -4.18
N PHE A 91 -3.40 -11.32 -4.57
CA PHE A 91 -4.29 -10.54 -3.69
C PHE A 91 -5.72 -11.09 -3.60
N GLY A 92 -5.99 -12.24 -4.23
CA GLY A 92 -7.33 -12.84 -4.29
C GLY A 92 -8.32 -12.05 -5.14
N ASN A 93 -9.58 -12.49 -5.14
CA ASN A 93 -10.67 -11.77 -5.78
C ASN A 93 -11.37 -10.87 -4.75
N PHE A 94 -11.68 -9.65 -5.12
CA PHE A 94 -12.38 -8.67 -4.27
C PHE A 94 -13.72 -9.19 -3.75
N GLU A 95 -14.40 -10.07 -4.50
CA GLU A 95 -15.71 -10.64 -4.15
C GLU A 95 -15.62 -11.75 -3.09
N ASP A 96 -14.48 -12.41 -2.98
CA ASP A 96 -14.25 -13.51 -2.03
C ASP A 96 -13.63 -13.05 -0.70
N ASN A 97 -13.21 -11.79 -0.60
CA ASN A 97 -12.46 -11.27 0.54
C ASN A 97 -13.38 -10.92 1.71
N GLN A 98 -13.72 -11.91 2.52
CA GLN A 98 -14.19 -11.74 3.90
C GLN A 98 -13.04 -11.42 4.88
N ILE A 99 -11.81 -11.39 4.40
CA ILE A 99 -10.58 -11.18 5.18
C ILE A 99 -9.98 -9.85 4.74
N ASP A 100 -9.60 -9.02 5.69
CA ASP A 100 -8.83 -7.80 5.43
C ASP A 100 -7.38 -8.16 5.06
N LEU A 101 -7.19 -8.62 3.82
CA LEU A 101 -5.90 -9.06 3.30
C LEU A 101 -4.85 -7.93 3.34
N PHE A 102 -5.27 -6.68 3.13
CA PHE A 102 -4.36 -5.53 3.21
C PHE A 102 -4.01 -5.19 4.64
N GLY A 103 -4.95 -5.30 5.59
CA GLY A 103 -4.70 -5.16 7.01
C GLY A 103 -3.72 -6.21 7.51
N ASP A 104 -3.91 -7.48 7.15
CA ASP A 104 -3.01 -8.58 7.52
C ASP A 104 -1.60 -8.39 6.92
N ALA A 105 -1.50 -7.97 5.66
CA ALA A 105 -0.22 -7.67 5.02
C ALA A 105 0.49 -6.47 5.69
N TYR A 106 -0.25 -5.44 6.06
CA TYR A 106 0.27 -4.28 6.77
C TYR A 106 0.79 -4.65 8.16
N GLU A 107 0.03 -5.45 8.94
CA GLU A 107 0.47 -5.96 10.25
C GLU A 107 1.76 -6.79 10.11
N PHE A 108 1.84 -7.64 9.10
CA PHE A 108 3.04 -8.43 8.82
C PHE A 108 4.26 -7.55 8.53
N LEU A 109 4.10 -6.53 7.68
CA LEU A 109 5.18 -5.59 7.36
C LEU A 109 5.63 -4.80 8.59
N ILE A 110 4.71 -4.28 9.41
CA ILE A 110 5.06 -3.57 10.65
C ILE A 110 5.78 -4.50 11.62
N SER A 111 5.32 -5.73 11.78
CA SER A 111 5.95 -6.72 12.65
C SER A 111 7.41 -6.99 12.24
N ASN A 112 7.65 -7.19 10.93
CA ASN A 112 8.99 -7.38 10.39
C ASN A 112 9.87 -6.12 10.53
N TYR A 113 9.30 -4.94 10.31
CA TYR A 113 10.02 -3.69 10.45
C TYR A 113 10.43 -3.45 11.91
N ALA A 114 9.53 -3.67 12.85
CA ALA A 114 9.80 -3.55 14.29
C ALA A 114 10.91 -4.52 14.74
N ALA A 115 10.89 -5.77 14.27
CA ALA A 115 11.91 -6.77 14.57
C ALA A 115 13.31 -6.35 14.06
N ASN A 116 13.38 -5.76 12.87
CA ASN A 116 14.64 -5.32 12.24
C ASN A 116 15.16 -3.98 12.77
N ALA A 117 14.29 -3.12 13.29
CA ALA A 117 14.66 -1.81 13.81
C ALA A 117 15.26 -1.87 15.23
N GLY A 118 15.26 -3.03 15.88
CA GLY A 118 15.77 -3.21 17.25
C GLY A 118 14.98 -2.44 18.31
N LYS A 119 13.77 -1.98 17.98
CA LYS A 119 12.84 -1.33 18.90
C LYS A 119 11.81 -2.30 19.44
N PRO A 120 11.32 -2.10 20.69
CA PRO A 120 10.23 -2.92 21.21
C PRO A 120 9.01 -2.85 20.28
N GLY A 121 8.49 -4.01 19.86
CA GLY A 121 7.35 -4.07 18.94
C GLY A 121 6.11 -3.33 19.41
N GLY A 122 5.94 -3.17 20.72
CA GLY A 122 4.84 -2.43 21.32
C GLY A 122 4.81 -0.92 21.06
N GLU A 123 5.89 -0.34 20.52
CA GLU A 123 5.90 1.07 20.08
C GLU A 123 5.18 1.26 18.74
N PHE A 124 4.96 0.19 17.98
CA PHE A 124 4.41 0.27 16.63
C PHE A 124 2.97 -0.25 16.54
N PHE A 125 2.64 -1.30 17.26
CA PHE A 125 1.29 -1.87 17.24
C PHE A 125 1.09 -2.84 18.41
N THR A 126 -0.18 -3.08 18.78
CA THR A 126 -0.53 -4.12 19.73
C THR A 126 -0.48 -5.49 19.04
N PRO A 127 0.30 -6.47 19.54
CA PRO A 127 0.36 -7.79 18.92
C PRO A 127 -1.04 -8.42 18.79
N GLN A 128 -1.30 -9.06 17.64
CA GLN A 128 -2.62 -9.58 17.28
C GLN A 128 -3.22 -10.53 18.34
N HIS A 129 -2.39 -11.38 18.95
CA HIS A 129 -2.86 -12.29 20.00
C HIS A 129 -3.30 -11.55 21.28
N VAL A 130 -2.70 -10.38 21.59
CA VAL A 130 -3.12 -9.53 22.72
C VAL A 130 -4.42 -8.82 22.38
N SER A 131 -4.54 -8.25 21.19
CA SER A 131 -5.78 -7.62 20.70
C SER A 131 -6.94 -8.62 20.69
N LYS A 132 -6.68 -9.85 20.20
CA LYS A 132 -7.66 -10.94 20.22
C LYS A 132 -8.10 -11.33 21.63
N LEU A 133 -7.16 -11.40 22.59
CA LEU A 133 -7.46 -11.69 23.97
C LEU A 133 -8.33 -10.58 24.58
N ILE A 134 -7.97 -9.31 24.36
CA ILE A 134 -8.76 -8.16 24.84
C ILE A 134 -10.17 -8.20 24.26
N ALA A 135 -10.31 -8.45 22.95
CA ALA A 135 -11.61 -8.56 22.30
C ALA A 135 -12.44 -9.72 22.88
N GLN A 136 -11.83 -10.89 23.11
CA GLN A 136 -12.50 -12.03 23.73
C GLN A 136 -12.95 -11.74 25.17
N LEU A 137 -12.14 -11.05 25.95
CA LEU A 137 -12.51 -10.65 27.32
C LEU A 137 -13.65 -9.62 27.30
N ALA A 138 -13.57 -8.62 26.42
CA ALA A 138 -14.61 -7.60 26.28
C ALA A 138 -15.95 -8.20 25.82
N MET A 139 -15.91 -9.19 24.91
CA MET A 139 -17.10 -9.88 24.40
C MET A 139 -17.56 -11.03 25.28
N HIS A 140 -16.88 -11.30 26.39
CA HIS A 140 -17.26 -12.41 27.28
C HIS A 140 -18.70 -12.25 27.75
N LYS A 141 -19.53 -13.27 27.50
CA LYS A 141 -20.98 -13.26 27.77
C LYS A 141 -21.82 -12.27 26.96
N GLN A 142 -21.26 -11.69 25.89
CA GLN A 142 -22.03 -10.87 24.95
C GLN A 142 -22.37 -11.69 23.70
N THR A 143 -23.54 -11.48 23.14
CA THR A 143 -24.00 -12.18 21.94
C THR A 143 -23.76 -11.38 20.65
N SER A 144 -23.57 -10.06 20.81
CA SER A 144 -23.30 -9.19 19.66
C SER A 144 -22.51 -7.94 20.07
N VAL A 145 -21.85 -7.30 19.09
CA VAL A 145 -21.12 -6.03 19.27
C VAL A 145 -22.07 -4.92 19.72
N ASN A 146 -23.33 -4.93 19.29
CA ASN A 146 -24.32 -3.92 19.66
C ASN A 146 -24.66 -3.92 21.15
N GLU A 147 -24.59 -5.08 21.82
CA GLU A 147 -24.79 -5.17 23.28
C GLU A 147 -23.65 -4.49 24.06
N LEU A 148 -22.45 -4.43 23.49
CA LEU A 148 -21.30 -3.76 24.09
C LEU A 148 -21.47 -2.24 24.09
N TRP A 149 -21.96 -1.67 22.96
CA TRP A 149 -22.18 -0.23 22.81
C TRP A 149 -23.31 0.32 23.70
N GLN A 150 -24.25 -0.52 24.12
CA GLN A 150 -25.33 -0.10 25.03
C GLN A 150 -24.90 0.00 26.49
N LYS A 151 -23.68 -0.46 26.85
CA LYS A 151 -23.16 -0.49 28.20
C LYS A 151 -22.05 0.54 28.49
N ILE A 152 -21.62 1.28 27.44
CA ILE A 152 -20.70 2.39 27.55
C ILE A 152 -21.47 3.71 27.51
#